data_10471ef6a47870ad5ac21851341117c6
#
_entry.id   10471ef6a47870ad5ac21851341117c6
#
_cell.length_a   1.000
_cell.length_b   1.000
_cell.length_c   1.000
_cell.angle_alpha   90.00
_cell.angle_beta   90.00
_cell.angle_gamma   90.00
#
_symmetry.space_group_name_H-M   'P 1'
#
loop_
_entity.id
_entity.type
_entity.pdbx_description
1 polymer ?
#
loop_
_entity_poly.entity_id
_entity_poly.type
_entity_poly.pdbx_seq_one_letter_code
_entity_poly.pdbx_strand_id
1 'polypeptide(L)'
;MDTAETVKTIALTGGSGRIGRAIAASALRRGHRVVSIDRAAPAEAQENIRFVQADIGDYDALVDAFRGCDALIHMAAIPSPGHHPDHVVHNNNVTGSYNALRAAIEVGITRIVQASSVNAIGLSFSREAHFDYLPIDEAHPNYTEEPYSLSKWICEQQADTFARRYSDLRIASMRFHLVVDERAQAGAVYGFATKEASKHLWAYTLYEAASRACLLALDAPFQGHEVFYITAPDTVMDIPSLELAARFFPDVPIRGDLSGRRSFFSTAKAERLLGWRHDPD
;
A
#
# COMPACT_ATOMS: atom_id res chain seq x y z
N MET A 1 28.66 1.63 -11.37
CA MET A 1 29.06 0.61 -10.38
C MET A 1 27.79 -0.13 -10.02
N ASP A 2 27.66 -1.35 -10.50
CA ASP A 2 26.57 -2.26 -10.13
C ASP A 2 26.78 -2.62 -8.66
N THR A 3 26.07 -1.95 -7.75
CA THR A 3 26.01 -2.40 -6.35
C THR A 3 25.11 -3.62 -6.35
N ALA A 4 25.72 -4.81 -6.29
CA ALA A 4 24.98 -6.05 -6.14
C ALA A 4 23.97 -5.84 -4.98
N GLU A 5 22.68 -5.97 -5.28
CA GLU A 5 21.61 -5.82 -4.32
C GLU A 5 21.81 -6.85 -3.19
N THR A 6 21.95 -6.39 -1.95
CA THR A 6 22.22 -7.30 -0.82
C THR A 6 21.03 -8.23 -0.63
N VAL A 7 21.27 -9.55 -0.69
CA VAL A 7 20.24 -10.57 -0.47
C VAL A 7 19.66 -10.42 0.93
N LYS A 8 18.34 -10.29 1.04
CA LYS A 8 17.61 -10.18 2.31
C LYS A 8 16.72 -11.38 2.52
N THR A 9 16.48 -11.70 3.79
CA THR A 9 15.35 -12.55 4.21
C THR A 9 14.21 -11.63 4.62
N ILE A 10 13.10 -11.66 3.88
CA ILE A 10 11.96 -10.75 4.03
C ILE A 10 10.83 -11.49 4.75
N ALA A 11 10.41 -10.99 5.93
CA ALA A 11 9.15 -11.38 6.54
C ALA A 11 8.00 -10.71 5.76
N LEU A 12 7.06 -11.51 5.26
CA LEU A 12 5.93 -11.03 4.46
C LEU A 12 4.62 -11.50 5.09
N THR A 13 3.93 -10.63 5.82
CA THR A 13 2.59 -10.95 6.33
C THR A 13 1.55 -10.73 5.25
N GLY A 14 0.46 -11.51 5.26
CA GLY A 14 -0.51 -11.51 4.16
C GLY A 14 0.05 -12.18 2.89
N GLY A 15 1.06 -13.03 3.03
CA GLY A 15 1.78 -13.63 1.91
C GLY A 15 0.93 -14.58 1.05
N SER A 16 -0.15 -15.15 1.58
CA SER A 16 -1.12 -15.95 0.80
C SER A 16 -2.12 -15.11 0.02
N GLY A 17 -2.20 -13.80 0.29
CA GLY A 17 -3.04 -12.85 -0.43
C GLY A 17 -2.52 -12.56 -1.85
N ARG A 18 -3.36 -11.95 -2.70
CA ARG A 18 -2.99 -11.64 -4.10
C ARG A 18 -1.75 -10.74 -4.20
N ILE A 19 -1.72 -9.63 -3.44
CA ILE A 19 -0.57 -8.71 -3.45
C ILE A 19 0.65 -9.40 -2.81
N GLY A 20 0.46 -10.13 -1.71
CA GLY A 20 1.54 -10.87 -1.04
C GLY A 20 2.23 -11.87 -1.96
N ARG A 21 1.46 -12.66 -2.71
CA ARG A 21 2.04 -13.60 -3.70
C ARG A 21 2.83 -12.88 -4.79
N ALA A 22 2.35 -11.75 -5.30
CA ALA A 22 3.06 -10.98 -6.31
C ALA A 22 4.38 -10.42 -5.76
N ILE A 23 4.38 -9.90 -4.51
CA ILE A 23 5.59 -9.43 -3.83
C ILE A 23 6.57 -10.58 -3.60
N ALA A 24 6.10 -11.73 -3.11
CA ALA A 24 6.94 -12.90 -2.88
C ALA A 24 7.64 -13.36 -4.18
N ALA A 25 6.88 -13.48 -5.27
CA ALA A 25 7.41 -13.83 -6.58
C ALA A 25 8.46 -12.80 -7.07
N SER A 26 8.19 -11.49 -6.90
CA SER A 26 9.13 -10.44 -7.28
C SER A 26 10.40 -10.46 -6.43
N ALA A 27 10.28 -10.71 -5.11
CA ALA A 27 11.40 -10.83 -4.19
C ALA A 27 12.33 -12.02 -4.55
N LEU A 28 11.73 -13.18 -4.87
CA LEU A 28 12.48 -14.36 -5.30
C LEU A 28 13.23 -14.12 -6.62
N ARG A 29 12.61 -13.45 -7.60
CA ARG A 29 13.30 -13.09 -8.87
C ARG A 29 14.53 -12.20 -8.67
N ARG A 30 14.55 -11.40 -7.58
CA ARG A 30 15.70 -10.57 -7.19
C ARG A 30 16.69 -11.29 -6.26
N GLY A 31 16.50 -12.59 -6.01
CA GLY A 31 17.38 -13.41 -5.19
C GLY A 31 17.16 -13.28 -3.67
N HIS A 32 16.11 -12.60 -3.22
CA HIS A 32 15.75 -12.54 -1.80
C HIS A 32 15.14 -13.86 -1.31
N ARG A 33 15.15 -14.08 0.00
CA ARG A 33 14.43 -15.16 0.68
C ARG A 33 13.14 -14.60 1.27
N VAL A 34 12.07 -15.40 1.31
CA VAL A 34 10.78 -14.97 1.82
C VAL A 34 10.31 -15.90 2.92
N VAL A 35 9.91 -15.35 4.05
CA VAL A 35 9.12 -15.97 5.09
C VAL A 35 7.70 -15.46 4.95
N SER A 36 6.84 -16.27 4.35
CA SER A 36 5.42 -15.94 4.12
C SER A 36 4.60 -16.24 5.36
N ILE A 37 3.95 -15.26 5.92
CA ILE A 37 3.16 -15.38 7.16
C ILE A 37 1.71 -15.05 6.84
N ASP A 38 0.80 -15.99 7.13
CA ASP A 38 -0.64 -15.80 6.89
C ASP A 38 -1.45 -16.73 7.79
N ARG A 39 -2.73 -16.43 8.00
CA ARG A 39 -3.68 -17.29 8.69
C ARG A 39 -4.02 -18.52 7.87
N ALA A 40 -4.08 -18.37 6.55
CA ALA A 40 -4.39 -19.44 5.62
C ALA A 40 -3.12 -19.87 4.87
N ALA A 41 -2.91 -21.19 4.81
CA ALA A 41 -1.85 -21.73 3.96
C ALA A 41 -2.10 -21.36 2.48
N PRO A 42 -1.04 -21.14 1.69
CA PRO A 42 -1.18 -20.96 0.25
C PRO A 42 -1.76 -22.25 -0.37
N ALA A 43 -2.53 -22.07 -1.46
CA ALA A 43 -3.14 -23.21 -2.18
C ALA A 43 -2.07 -24.21 -2.70
N GLU A 44 -0.89 -23.68 -3.05
CA GLU A 44 0.26 -24.45 -3.51
C GLU A 44 1.50 -23.99 -2.76
N ALA A 45 2.28 -24.96 -2.31
CA ALA A 45 3.60 -24.68 -1.71
C ALA A 45 4.53 -24.11 -2.81
N GLN A 46 5.21 -23.02 -2.49
CA GLN A 46 6.18 -22.43 -3.41
C GLN A 46 7.59 -22.82 -2.96
N GLU A 47 8.37 -23.33 -3.88
CA GLU A 47 9.79 -23.61 -3.65
C GLU A 47 10.51 -22.32 -3.26
N ASN A 48 11.40 -22.38 -2.26
CA ASN A 48 12.13 -21.22 -1.71
C ASN A 48 11.31 -20.21 -0.89
N ILE A 49 10.05 -20.50 -0.53
CA ILE A 49 9.27 -19.74 0.44
C ILE A 49 9.04 -20.57 1.69
N ARG A 50 9.51 -20.10 2.84
CA ARG A 50 9.13 -20.67 4.14
C ARG A 50 7.77 -20.14 4.53
N PHE A 51 6.76 -20.98 4.65
CA PHE A 51 5.44 -20.61 5.16
C PHE A 51 5.38 -20.76 6.68
N VAL A 52 4.81 -19.78 7.36
CA VAL A 52 4.48 -19.77 8.79
C VAL A 52 3.02 -19.40 8.95
N GLN A 53 2.24 -20.28 9.56
CA GLN A 53 0.84 -19.97 9.87
C GLN A 53 0.78 -19.14 11.15
N ALA A 54 0.30 -17.88 11.04
CA ALA A 54 0.10 -17.00 12.19
C ALA A 54 -0.99 -15.97 11.91
N ASP A 55 -1.67 -15.55 12.96
CA ASP A 55 -2.58 -14.40 12.95
C ASP A 55 -1.81 -13.13 13.37
N ILE A 56 -2.06 -12.00 12.71
CA ILE A 56 -1.44 -10.72 13.08
C ILE A 56 -1.90 -10.19 14.45
N GLY A 57 -2.98 -10.73 14.99
CA GLY A 57 -3.42 -10.51 16.37
C GLY A 57 -2.55 -11.20 17.41
N ASP A 58 -1.82 -12.26 17.03
CA ASP A 58 -0.93 -13.02 17.92
C ASP A 58 0.50 -12.43 17.87
N TYR A 59 0.80 -11.62 18.87
CA TYR A 59 2.07 -10.91 18.97
C TYR A 59 3.30 -11.86 19.06
N ASP A 60 3.21 -12.87 19.93
CA ASP A 60 4.33 -13.79 20.16
C ASP A 60 4.62 -14.64 18.92
N ALA A 61 3.58 -15.07 18.21
CA ALA A 61 3.71 -15.78 16.94
C ALA A 61 4.39 -14.91 15.86
N LEU A 62 4.12 -13.60 15.83
CA LEU A 62 4.81 -12.67 14.91
C LEU A 62 6.28 -12.50 15.29
N VAL A 63 6.61 -12.34 16.59
CA VAL A 63 8.02 -12.27 17.05
C VAL A 63 8.78 -13.50 16.60
N ASP A 64 8.23 -14.70 16.82
CA ASP A 64 8.88 -15.96 16.44
C ASP A 64 9.02 -16.10 14.91
N ALA A 65 8.00 -15.69 14.14
CA ALA A 65 8.02 -15.73 12.69
C ALA A 65 9.07 -14.79 12.07
N PHE A 66 9.31 -13.64 12.70
CA PHE A 66 10.21 -12.60 12.20
C PHE A 66 11.68 -12.84 12.56
N ARG A 67 11.99 -13.76 13.49
CA ARG A 67 13.39 -14.05 13.88
C ARG A 67 14.25 -14.44 12.69
N GLY A 68 15.38 -13.78 12.54
CA GLY A 68 16.33 -14.00 11.45
C GLY A 68 15.92 -13.39 10.11
N CYS A 69 14.88 -12.55 10.08
CA CYS A 69 14.55 -11.72 8.93
C CYS A 69 15.25 -10.37 8.98
N ASP A 70 15.60 -9.83 7.82
CA ASP A 70 16.30 -8.56 7.65
C ASP A 70 15.34 -7.38 7.46
N ALA A 71 14.13 -7.66 6.96
CA ALA A 71 13.12 -6.67 6.62
C ALA A 71 11.70 -7.22 6.81
N LEU A 72 10.72 -6.31 6.99
CA LEU A 72 9.30 -6.65 7.05
C LEU A 72 8.55 -5.99 5.89
N ILE A 73 7.72 -6.76 5.20
CA ILE A 73 6.64 -6.26 4.34
C ILE A 73 5.31 -6.72 4.94
N HIS A 74 4.56 -5.77 5.51
CA HIS A 74 3.29 -6.05 6.21
C HIS A 74 2.10 -5.75 5.29
N MET A 75 1.54 -6.82 4.67
CA MET A 75 0.38 -6.72 3.77
C MET A 75 -0.91 -7.27 4.39
N ALA A 76 -0.83 -8.00 5.53
CA ALA A 76 -1.97 -8.61 6.17
C ALA A 76 -2.95 -7.55 6.72
N ALA A 77 -4.19 -7.59 6.27
CA ALA A 77 -5.28 -6.74 6.73
C ALA A 77 -6.62 -7.31 6.24
N ILE A 78 -7.72 -6.87 6.81
CA ILE A 78 -9.04 -6.94 6.15
C ILE A 78 -9.07 -5.78 5.14
N PRO A 79 -9.18 -6.05 3.82
CA PRO A 79 -8.82 -5.09 2.78
C PRO A 79 -9.94 -4.10 2.39
N SER A 80 -11.13 -4.23 2.98
CA SER A 80 -12.29 -3.38 2.66
C SER A 80 -13.36 -3.44 3.76
N PRO A 81 -14.25 -2.45 3.85
CA PRO A 81 -15.44 -2.53 4.69
C PRO A 81 -16.49 -3.48 4.08
N GLY A 82 -17.57 -3.77 4.82
CA GLY A 82 -18.78 -4.43 4.32
C GLY A 82 -18.79 -5.96 4.35
N HIS A 83 -17.65 -6.64 4.45
CA HIS A 83 -17.59 -8.10 4.55
C HIS A 83 -17.49 -8.62 6.00
N HIS A 84 -17.19 -7.73 6.93
CA HIS A 84 -17.10 -7.99 8.37
C HIS A 84 -17.74 -6.83 9.13
N PRO A 85 -18.17 -7.03 10.40
CA PRO A 85 -18.61 -5.93 11.26
C PRO A 85 -17.51 -4.86 11.41
N ASP A 86 -17.89 -3.60 11.50
CA ASP A 86 -17.00 -2.43 11.52
C ASP A 86 -15.90 -2.55 12.57
N HIS A 87 -16.23 -2.95 13.79
CA HIS A 87 -15.24 -3.12 14.86
C HIS A 87 -14.24 -4.25 14.58
N VAL A 88 -14.64 -5.28 13.83
CA VAL A 88 -13.74 -6.37 13.43
C VAL A 88 -12.73 -5.85 12.42
N VAL A 89 -13.16 -5.09 11.40
CA VAL A 89 -12.25 -4.49 10.40
C VAL A 89 -11.27 -3.55 11.10
N HIS A 90 -11.78 -2.63 11.90
CA HIS A 90 -10.96 -1.65 12.61
C HIS A 90 -9.95 -2.32 13.54
N ASN A 91 -10.42 -3.17 14.46
CA ASN A 91 -9.55 -3.78 15.48
C ASN A 91 -8.52 -4.72 14.88
N ASN A 92 -8.91 -5.56 13.89
CA ASN A 92 -7.96 -6.43 13.20
C ASN A 92 -6.81 -5.62 12.56
N ASN A 93 -7.13 -4.57 11.83
CA ASN A 93 -6.13 -3.81 11.09
C ASN A 93 -5.23 -2.99 12.03
N VAL A 94 -5.82 -2.29 12.99
CA VAL A 94 -5.08 -1.42 13.92
C VAL A 94 -4.21 -2.23 14.88
N THR A 95 -4.75 -3.28 15.48
CA THR A 95 -3.98 -4.16 16.38
C THR A 95 -2.92 -4.93 15.62
N GLY A 96 -3.26 -5.48 14.45
CA GLY A 96 -2.32 -6.24 13.63
C GLY A 96 -1.15 -5.41 13.14
N SER A 97 -1.39 -4.16 12.72
CA SER A 97 -0.33 -3.23 12.32
C SER A 97 0.59 -2.90 13.51
N TYR A 98 0.00 -2.57 14.68
CA TYR A 98 0.79 -2.29 15.87
C TYR A 98 1.67 -3.49 16.27
N ASN A 99 1.11 -4.69 16.29
CA ASN A 99 1.82 -5.92 16.63
C ASN A 99 2.96 -6.18 15.65
N ALA A 100 2.70 -6.04 14.33
CA ALA A 100 3.71 -6.27 13.31
C ALA A 100 4.89 -5.29 13.42
N LEU A 101 4.63 -3.98 13.61
CA LEU A 101 5.66 -2.98 13.82
C LEU A 101 6.45 -3.26 15.10
N ARG A 102 5.78 -3.56 16.21
CA ARG A 102 6.43 -3.80 17.51
C ARG A 102 7.26 -5.09 17.49
N ALA A 103 6.74 -6.18 16.91
CA ALA A 103 7.45 -7.45 16.77
C ALA A 103 8.69 -7.33 15.88
N ALA A 104 8.60 -6.57 14.77
CA ALA A 104 9.75 -6.29 13.90
C ALA A 104 10.88 -5.61 14.66
N ILE A 105 10.55 -4.58 15.44
CA ILE A 105 11.53 -3.84 16.25
C ILE A 105 12.15 -4.76 17.32
N GLU A 106 11.37 -5.63 17.96
CA GLU A 106 11.85 -6.53 18.99
C GLU A 106 12.93 -7.50 18.48
N VAL A 107 12.82 -7.93 17.24
CA VAL A 107 13.80 -8.81 16.59
C VAL A 107 14.91 -8.06 15.84
N GLY A 108 14.93 -6.73 15.90
CA GLY A 108 15.96 -5.89 15.31
C GLY A 108 15.73 -5.50 13.84
N ILE A 109 14.54 -5.70 13.29
CA ILE A 109 14.19 -5.24 11.93
C ILE A 109 13.98 -3.72 11.94
N THR A 110 14.71 -3.02 11.08
CA THR A 110 14.64 -1.56 10.94
C THR A 110 14.12 -1.09 9.57
N ARG A 111 13.90 -2.02 8.63
CA ARG A 111 13.37 -1.76 7.28
C ARG A 111 11.98 -2.34 7.17
N ILE A 112 10.96 -1.48 7.08
CA ILE A 112 9.57 -1.89 7.13
C ILE A 112 8.79 -1.23 5.99
N VAL A 113 8.00 -2.02 5.30
CA VAL A 113 6.97 -1.56 4.38
C VAL A 113 5.63 -2.06 4.90
N GLN A 114 4.63 -1.19 4.94
CA GLN A 114 3.26 -1.59 5.30
C GLN A 114 2.24 -1.17 4.24
N ALA A 115 1.21 -2.00 4.07
CA ALA A 115 0.09 -1.66 3.20
C ALA A 115 -0.79 -0.59 3.84
N SER A 116 -0.84 0.58 3.22
CA SER A 116 -1.90 1.57 3.40
C SER A 116 -2.88 1.51 2.21
N SER A 117 -3.65 2.54 2.00
CA SER A 117 -4.65 2.62 0.94
C SER A 117 -4.83 4.07 0.52
N VAL A 118 -5.20 4.32 -0.73
CA VAL A 118 -5.71 5.64 -1.15
C VAL A 118 -6.90 6.07 -0.28
N ASN A 119 -7.64 5.11 0.28
CA ASN A 119 -8.76 5.38 1.18
C ASN A 119 -8.32 5.87 2.58
N ALA A 120 -7.04 5.86 2.92
CA ALA A 120 -6.56 6.37 4.21
C ALA A 120 -6.91 7.85 4.46
N ILE A 121 -7.33 8.58 3.45
CA ILE A 121 -7.79 9.96 3.55
C ILE A 121 -9.32 10.13 3.42
N GLY A 122 -10.09 9.03 3.26
CA GLY A 122 -11.55 9.06 3.11
C GLY A 122 -11.98 9.29 1.66
N LEU A 123 -11.94 8.25 0.82
CA LEU A 123 -12.28 8.32 -0.62
C LEU A 123 -13.46 7.42 -0.98
N SER A 124 -13.17 6.31 -1.68
CA SER A 124 -14.17 5.47 -2.35
C SER A 124 -15.20 4.83 -1.44
N PHE A 125 -14.89 4.62 -0.17
CA PHE A 125 -15.81 4.06 0.82
C PHE A 125 -16.56 5.12 1.62
N SER A 126 -16.23 6.40 1.44
CA SER A 126 -16.94 7.51 2.05
C SER A 126 -18.34 7.70 1.44
N ARG A 127 -19.28 8.20 2.23
CA ARG A 127 -20.59 8.61 1.72
C ARG A 127 -20.45 9.67 0.65
N GLU A 128 -19.63 10.69 0.92
CA GLU A 128 -19.19 11.70 -0.04
C GLU A 128 -17.68 11.91 0.11
N ALA A 129 -16.92 11.65 -0.98
CA ALA A 129 -15.50 11.95 -0.99
C ALA A 129 -15.28 13.46 -1.02
N HIS A 130 -14.34 13.94 -0.21
CA HIS A 130 -13.97 15.36 -0.14
C HIS A 130 -12.56 15.56 -0.71
N PHE A 131 -12.43 16.56 -1.58
CA PHE A 131 -11.15 16.88 -2.23
C PHE A 131 -10.85 18.37 -2.07
N ASP A 132 -9.73 18.71 -1.41
CA ASP A 132 -9.27 20.08 -1.27
C ASP A 132 -8.58 20.59 -2.54
N TYR A 133 -7.99 19.69 -3.31
CA TYR A 133 -7.31 19.97 -4.58
C TYR A 133 -7.03 18.68 -5.37
N LEU A 134 -6.75 18.85 -6.66
CA LEU A 134 -6.35 17.78 -7.59
C LEU A 134 -5.10 18.21 -8.38
N PRO A 135 -4.21 17.28 -8.74
CA PRO A 135 -4.15 15.89 -8.24
C PRO A 135 -3.83 15.85 -6.73
N ILE A 136 -4.28 14.79 -6.05
CA ILE A 136 -4.02 14.53 -4.63
C ILE A 136 -2.56 14.10 -4.46
N ASP A 137 -1.88 14.65 -3.46
CA ASP A 137 -0.59 14.19 -2.96
C ASP A 137 -0.68 13.77 -1.48
N GLU A 138 0.44 13.38 -0.89
CA GLU A 138 0.50 12.87 0.49
C GLU A 138 0.20 13.94 1.56
N ALA A 139 0.18 15.22 1.19
CA ALA A 139 -0.16 16.34 2.07
C ALA A 139 -1.67 16.63 2.13
N HIS A 140 -2.48 15.93 1.30
CA HIS A 140 -3.92 16.14 1.31
C HIS A 140 -4.53 15.78 2.68
N PRO A 141 -5.43 16.63 3.23
CA PRO A 141 -6.09 16.39 4.51
C PRO A 141 -6.87 15.07 4.56
N ASN A 142 -7.07 14.57 5.78
CA ASN A 142 -7.82 13.35 6.05
C ASN A 142 -9.29 13.65 6.36
N TYR A 143 -10.19 12.91 5.73
CA TYR A 143 -11.65 13.01 5.88
C TYR A 143 -12.28 11.62 6.06
N THR A 144 -11.59 10.68 6.70
CA THR A 144 -12.08 9.32 6.91
C THR A 144 -13.37 9.30 7.74
N GLU A 145 -14.37 8.51 7.32
CA GLU A 145 -15.64 8.38 8.00
C GLU A 145 -16.10 6.92 8.20
N GLU A 146 -15.31 5.93 7.75
CA GLU A 146 -15.65 4.52 7.86
C GLU A 146 -14.47 3.68 8.40
N PRO A 147 -14.71 2.47 8.96
CA PRO A 147 -13.75 1.76 9.79
C PRO A 147 -12.48 1.31 9.05
N TYR A 148 -12.57 0.97 7.76
CA TYR A 148 -11.40 0.54 7.00
C TYR A 148 -10.45 1.71 6.74
N SER A 149 -10.95 2.82 6.21
CA SER A 149 -10.16 4.02 5.94
C SER A 149 -9.55 4.58 7.22
N LEU A 150 -10.35 4.65 8.30
CA LEU A 150 -9.88 5.04 9.62
C LEU A 150 -8.75 4.11 10.10
N SER A 151 -8.90 2.80 9.93
CA SER A 151 -7.85 1.85 10.34
C SER A 151 -6.55 2.08 9.58
N LYS A 152 -6.61 2.36 8.27
CA LYS A 152 -5.42 2.63 7.45
C LYS A 152 -4.73 3.94 7.84
N TRP A 153 -5.51 4.99 8.10
CA TRP A 153 -4.95 6.23 8.63
C TRP A 153 -4.27 6.04 9.99
N ILE A 154 -4.92 5.31 10.92
CA ILE A 154 -4.31 4.99 12.23
C ILE A 154 -3.01 4.18 12.06
N CYS A 155 -2.95 3.23 11.14
CA CYS A 155 -1.71 2.50 10.85
C CYS A 155 -0.56 3.43 10.41
N GLU A 156 -0.85 4.46 9.60
CA GLU A 156 0.14 5.49 9.25
C GLU A 156 0.57 6.30 10.50
N GLN A 157 -0.36 6.67 11.40
CA GLN A 157 -0.04 7.38 12.65
C GLN A 157 0.76 6.52 13.65
N GLN A 158 0.53 5.20 13.66
CA GLN A 158 1.38 4.26 14.40
C GLN A 158 2.81 4.26 13.85
N ALA A 159 2.97 4.19 12.52
CA ALA A 159 4.28 4.24 11.89
C ALA A 159 5.04 5.54 12.20
N ASP A 160 4.37 6.70 12.15
CA ASP A 160 4.93 7.99 12.59
C ASP A 160 5.40 7.94 14.04
N THR A 161 4.59 7.34 14.92
CA THR A 161 4.91 7.24 16.34
C THR A 161 6.12 6.34 16.60
N PHE A 162 6.19 5.19 15.92
CA PHE A 162 7.34 4.29 16.00
C PHE A 162 8.61 4.95 15.45
N ALA A 163 8.52 5.61 14.30
CA ALA A 163 9.66 6.30 13.69
C ALA A 163 10.21 7.46 14.56
N ARG A 164 9.33 8.18 15.28
CA ARG A 164 9.77 9.18 16.27
C ARG A 164 10.44 8.56 17.50
N ARG A 165 9.99 7.37 17.90
CA ARG A 165 10.54 6.67 19.07
C ARG A 165 11.86 5.97 18.80
N TYR A 166 12.05 5.46 17.58
CA TYR A 166 13.20 4.66 17.18
C TYR A 166 13.85 5.28 15.93
N SER A 167 14.92 6.01 16.12
CA SER A 167 15.53 6.88 15.10
C SER A 167 16.18 6.16 13.93
N ASP A 168 16.44 4.87 14.04
CA ASP A 168 17.01 4.02 13.00
C ASP A 168 15.98 3.34 12.11
N LEU A 169 14.68 3.46 12.47
CA LEU A 169 13.59 2.91 11.66
C LEU A 169 13.40 3.68 10.36
N ARG A 170 13.11 2.91 9.31
CA ARG A 170 12.58 3.37 8.04
C ARG A 170 11.30 2.60 7.74
N ILE A 171 10.19 3.31 7.72
CA ILE A 171 8.86 2.73 7.50
C ILE A 171 8.26 3.41 6.27
N ALA A 172 7.84 2.63 5.29
CA ALA A 172 7.12 3.10 4.12
C ALA A 172 5.66 2.63 4.18
N SER A 173 4.71 3.56 4.19
CA SER A 173 3.28 3.26 4.05
C SER A 173 2.85 3.42 2.59
N MET A 174 2.44 2.32 1.96
CA MET A 174 2.07 2.28 0.54
C MET A 174 0.57 2.45 0.37
N ARG A 175 0.13 3.62 -0.11
CA ARG A 175 -1.27 3.89 -0.49
C ARG A 175 -1.56 3.31 -1.85
N PHE A 176 -1.94 2.03 -1.88
CA PHE A 176 -2.41 1.37 -3.10
C PHE A 176 -3.85 1.75 -3.43
N HIS A 177 -4.19 1.76 -4.72
CA HIS A 177 -5.55 1.70 -5.21
C HIS A 177 -5.93 0.23 -5.52
N LEU A 178 -7.02 -0.02 -6.25
CA LEU A 178 -7.38 -1.35 -6.73
C LEU A 178 -6.19 -1.97 -7.46
N VAL A 179 -5.62 -3.03 -6.87
CA VAL A 179 -4.45 -3.71 -7.46
C VAL A 179 -4.93 -4.82 -8.38
N VAL A 180 -4.51 -4.76 -9.64
CA VAL A 180 -4.95 -5.63 -10.74
C VAL A 180 -3.76 -6.10 -11.58
N ASP A 181 -3.99 -7.10 -12.44
CA ASP A 181 -2.97 -7.56 -13.39
C ASP A 181 -2.83 -6.60 -14.58
N GLU A 182 -3.96 -6.04 -15.02
CA GLU A 182 -4.01 -5.14 -16.18
C GLU A 182 -5.06 -4.02 -16.00
N ARG A 183 -4.86 -2.87 -16.68
CA ARG A 183 -5.74 -1.69 -16.66
C ARG A 183 -7.20 -2.03 -16.98
N ALA A 184 -7.43 -2.95 -17.91
CA ALA A 184 -8.78 -3.33 -18.36
C ALA A 184 -9.63 -3.90 -17.22
N GLN A 185 -9.03 -4.65 -16.28
CA GLN A 185 -9.73 -5.19 -15.11
C GLN A 185 -10.24 -4.07 -14.19
N ALA A 186 -9.45 -3.03 -13.95
CA ALA A 186 -9.90 -1.88 -13.18
C ALA A 186 -10.96 -1.08 -13.92
N GLY A 187 -10.82 -0.93 -15.25
CA GLY A 187 -11.83 -0.30 -16.11
C GLY A 187 -13.19 -1.00 -16.05
N ALA A 188 -13.21 -2.32 -15.95
CA ALA A 188 -14.44 -3.09 -15.80
C ALA A 188 -15.16 -2.84 -14.46
N VAL A 189 -14.42 -2.43 -13.39
CA VAL A 189 -14.99 -2.18 -12.08
C VAL A 189 -15.57 -0.77 -11.95
N TYR A 190 -14.85 0.26 -12.39
CA TYR A 190 -15.29 1.67 -12.25
C TYR A 190 -14.89 2.58 -13.42
N GLY A 191 -14.65 2.03 -14.59
CA GLY A 191 -14.41 2.79 -15.83
C GLY A 191 -15.67 3.50 -16.36
N PHE A 192 -16.52 4.05 -15.49
CA PHE A 192 -17.78 4.70 -15.80
C PHE A 192 -17.77 6.16 -15.33
N ALA A 193 -18.36 7.05 -16.15
CA ALA A 193 -18.49 8.46 -15.81
C ALA A 193 -19.72 8.69 -14.91
N THR A 194 -19.69 8.14 -13.69
CA THR A 194 -20.75 8.25 -12.67
C THR A 194 -20.23 8.88 -11.39
N LYS A 195 -21.13 9.42 -10.55
CA LYS A 195 -20.78 9.99 -9.23
C LYS A 195 -20.12 8.95 -8.33
N GLU A 196 -20.57 7.70 -8.38
CA GLU A 196 -19.98 6.63 -7.56
C GLU A 196 -18.55 6.28 -8.01
N ALA A 197 -18.34 6.11 -9.32
CA ALA A 197 -17.01 5.85 -9.86
C ALA A 197 -16.04 7.04 -9.67
N SER A 198 -16.53 8.28 -9.61
CA SER A 198 -15.68 9.45 -9.39
C SER A 198 -14.98 9.45 -8.03
N LYS A 199 -15.54 8.80 -6.99
CA LYS A 199 -14.90 8.63 -5.69
C LYS A 199 -13.59 7.82 -5.75
N HIS A 200 -13.43 6.98 -6.78
CA HIS A 200 -12.22 6.21 -7.05
C HIS A 200 -11.16 7.02 -7.84
N LEU A 201 -11.52 8.22 -8.31
CA LEU A 201 -10.66 9.03 -9.20
C LEU A 201 -10.16 8.22 -10.40
N TRP A 202 -10.85 7.12 -10.72
CA TRP A 202 -10.55 6.19 -11.83
C TRP A 202 -9.11 5.67 -11.84
N ALA A 203 -8.47 5.63 -10.68
CA ALA A 203 -7.10 5.19 -10.54
C ALA A 203 -6.99 3.66 -10.37
N TYR A 204 -5.82 3.11 -10.56
CA TYR A 204 -5.49 1.70 -10.37
C TYR A 204 -4.01 1.52 -10.03
N THR A 205 -3.65 0.30 -9.63
CA THR A 205 -2.25 -0.10 -9.43
C THR A 205 -2.04 -1.47 -10.07
N LEU A 206 -0.94 -1.71 -10.77
CA LEU A 206 -0.59 -3.04 -11.25
C LEU A 206 0.16 -3.84 -10.16
N TYR A 207 -0.07 -5.17 -10.09
CA TYR A 207 0.63 -6.04 -9.12
C TYR A 207 2.16 -5.94 -9.24
N GLU A 208 2.70 -5.89 -10.46
CA GLU A 208 4.13 -5.74 -10.70
C GLU A 208 4.65 -4.40 -10.17
N ALA A 209 3.92 -3.32 -10.44
CA ALA A 209 4.26 -1.97 -9.96
C ALA A 209 4.20 -1.88 -8.42
N ALA A 210 3.16 -2.46 -7.79
CA ALA A 210 3.03 -2.54 -6.34
C ALA A 210 4.19 -3.31 -5.70
N SER A 211 4.52 -4.47 -6.26
CA SER A 211 5.62 -5.32 -5.78
C SER A 211 6.96 -4.61 -5.88
N ARG A 212 7.22 -3.95 -7.01
CA ARG A 212 8.45 -3.18 -7.23
C ARG A 212 8.56 -2.02 -6.23
N ALA A 213 7.47 -1.29 -5.97
CA ALA A 213 7.46 -0.21 -4.97
C ALA A 213 7.85 -0.71 -3.58
N CYS A 214 7.29 -1.85 -3.14
CA CYS A 214 7.63 -2.44 -1.84
C CYS A 214 9.11 -2.79 -1.74
N LEU A 215 9.69 -3.42 -2.77
CA LEU A 215 11.09 -3.82 -2.74
C LEU A 215 12.03 -2.61 -2.80
N LEU A 216 11.76 -1.62 -3.64
CA LEU A 216 12.54 -0.39 -3.69
C LEU A 216 12.54 0.37 -2.36
N ALA A 217 11.41 0.40 -1.65
CA ALA A 217 11.30 1.08 -0.37
C ALA A 217 12.15 0.44 0.74
N LEU A 218 12.43 -0.86 0.67
CA LEU A 218 13.33 -1.51 1.63
C LEU A 218 14.77 -0.98 1.55
N ASP A 219 15.20 -0.49 0.38
CA ASP A 219 16.56 0.00 0.14
C ASP A 219 16.67 1.52 0.06
N ALA A 220 15.53 2.21 -0.11
CA ALA A 220 15.49 3.66 -0.26
C ALA A 220 16.11 4.41 0.94
N PRO A 221 16.84 5.51 0.71
CA PRO A 221 17.65 6.19 1.73
C PRO A 221 16.87 7.21 2.58
N PHE A 222 15.52 7.20 2.58
CA PHE A 222 14.73 8.07 3.45
C PHE A 222 14.90 7.70 4.93
N GLN A 223 14.52 8.58 5.84
CA GLN A 223 14.57 8.37 7.28
C GLN A 223 13.17 8.48 7.89
N GLY A 224 12.95 7.75 8.99
CA GLY A 224 11.68 7.81 9.71
C GLY A 224 10.54 7.13 8.95
N HIS A 225 9.37 7.75 8.94
CA HIS A 225 8.19 7.24 8.24
C HIS A 225 7.84 8.13 7.05
N GLU A 226 7.58 7.49 5.91
CA GLU A 226 7.12 8.14 4.69
C GLU A 226 5.91 7.43 4.09
N VAL A 227 4.92 8.21 3.68
CA VAL A 227 3.72 7.72 2.97
C VAL A 227 3.92 7.94 1.48
N PHE A 228 3.46 6.99 0.65
CA PHE A 228 3.58 7.05 -0.81
C PHE A 228 2.30 6.65 -1.51
N TYR A 229 1.83 7.45 -2.47
CA TYR A 229 0.84 6.99 -3.43
C TYR A 229 1.50 6.10 -4.48
N ILE A 230 0.96 4.90 -4.64
CA ILE A 230 1.45 3.89 -5.59
C ILE A 230 0.31 3.56 -6.54
N THR A 231 0.11 4.45 -7.50
CA THR A 231 -0.98 4.37 -8.49
C THR A 231 -0.42 4.52 -9.91
N ALA A 232 -1.19 4.09 -10.91
CA ALA A 232 -0.84 4.31 -12.30
C ALA A 232 -0.79 5.81 -12.65
N PRO A 233 0.02 6.20 -13.65
CA PRO A 233 0.16 7.59 -14.07
C PRO A 233 -1.04 8.12 -14.85
N ASP A 234 -1.96 7.25 -15.25
CA ASP A 234 -3.18 7.56 -15.98
C ASP A 234 -4.44 7.04 -15.27
N THR A 235 -5.60 7.44 -15.76
CA THR A 235 -6.89 6.89 -15.34
C THR A 235 -7.30 5.71 -16.22
N VAL A 236 -8.26 4.90 -15.74
CA VAL A 236 -8.89 3.84 -16.55
C VAL A 236 -9.84 4.40 -17.62
N MET A 237 -10.16 5.70 -17.57
CA MET A 237 -11.08 6.37 -18.50
C MET A 237 -10.39 6.71 -19.83
N ASP A 238 -11.17 6.72 -20.90
CA ASP A 238 -10.74 7.27 -22.18
C ASP A 238 -11.14 8.75 -22.35
N ILE A 239 -11.76 9.33 -21.31
CA ILE A 239 -12.11 10.75 -21.21
C ILE A 239 -10.92 11.52 -20.60
N PRO A 240 -10.56 12.70 -21.15
CA PRO A 240 -9.50 13.53 -20.57
C PRO A 240 -9.77 13.89 -19.12
N SER A 241 -8.73 13.89 -18.28
CA SER A 241 -8.87 14.13 -16.84
C SER A 241 -9.40 15.52 -16.52
N LEU A 242 -9.07 16.55 -17.31
CA LEU A 242 -9.64 17.89 -17.16
C LEU A 242 -11.15 17.92 -17.40
N GLU A 243 -11.65 17.13 -18.35
CA GLU A 243 -13.09 17.01 -18.60
C GLU A 243 -13.81 16.30 -17.45
N LEU A 244 -13.20 15.22 -16.93
CA LEU A 244 -13.70 14.54 -15.74
C LEU A 244 -13.70 15.45 -14.51
N ALA A 245 -12.64 16.24 -14.32
CA ALA A 245 -12.56 17.22 -13.22
C ALA A 245 -13.66 18.27 -13.33
N ALA A 246 -13.84 18.90 -14.51
CA ALA A 246 -14.89 19.89 -14.74
C ALA A 246 -16.31 19.33 -14.50
N ARG A 247 -16.53 18.05 -14.83
CA ARG A 247 -17.85 17.41 -14.68
C ARG A 247 -18.17 16.98 -13.25
N PHE A 248 -17.20 16.43 -12.52
CA PHE A 248 -17.44 15.77 -11.23
C PHE A 248 -16.89 16.58 -10.04
N PHE A 249 -15.96 17.50 -10.27
CA PHE A 249 -15.25 18.27 -9.26
C PHE A 249 -15.12 19.76 -9.66
N PRO A 250 -16.22 20.44 -10.10
CA PRO A 250 -16.14 21.78 -10.69
C PRO A 250 -15.58 22.82 -9.73
N ASP A 251 -15.76 22.62 -8.42
CA ASP A 251 -15.34 23.56 -7.37
C ASP A 251 -13.99 23.19 -6.73
N VAL A 252 -13.36 22.09 -7.18
CA VAL A 252 -12.09 21.62 -6.60
C VAL A 252 -10.91 22.26 -7.34
N PRO A 253 -10.01 22.98 -6.64
CA PRO A 253 -8.84 23.59 -7.26
C PRO A 253 -7.92 22.58 -7.93
N ILE A 254 -7.47 22.86 -9.14
CA ILE A 254 -6.45 22.08 -9.85
C ILE A 254 -5.09 22.72 -9.56
N ARG A 255 -4.18 21.96 -8.87
CA ARG A 255 -2.85 22.42 -8.45
C ARG A 255 -1.70 21.78 -9.24
N GLY A 256 -2.00 20.90 -10.19
CA GLY A 256 -1.00 20.18 -10.98
C GLY A 256 -1.45 19.87 -12.38
N ASP A 257 -0.66 19.07 -13.11
CA ASP A 257 -0.94 18.73 -14.49
C ASP A 257 -1.93 17.55 -14.58
N LEU A 258 -3.11 17.82 -15.14
CA LEU A 258 -4.16 16.85 -15.50
C LEU A 258 -4.35 16.74 -17.01
N SER A 259 -3.34 17.08 -17.82
CA SER A 259 -3.42 16.97 -19.28
C SER A 259 -3.61 15.52 -19.74
N GLY A 260 -4.34 15.34 -20.82
CA GLY A 260 -4.66 14.01 -21.33
C GLY A 260 -5.44 13.18 -20.30
N ARG A 261 -5.00 11.96 -20.01
CA ARG A 261 -5.62 11.04 -19.05
C ARG A 261 -4.81 10.89 -17.76
N ARG A 262 -4.03 11.90 -17.39
CA ARG A 262 -3.19 11.85 -16.18
C ARG A 262 -4.00 11.52 -14.95
N SER A 263 -3.41 10.72 -14.07
CA SER A 263 -3.98 10.33 -12.77
C SER A 263 -4.32 11.54 -11.92
N PHE A 264 -5.40 11.43 -11.15
CA PHE A 264 -5.75 12.38 -10.10
C PHE A 264 -4.95 12.19 -8.79
N PHE A 265 -3.98 11.26 -8.78
CA PHE A 265 -3.01 11.10 -7.71
C PHE A 265 -1.62 11.45 -8.21
N SER A 266 -0.86 12.17 -7.38
CA SER A 266 0.55 12.47 -7.63
C SER A 266 1.43 11.35 -7.07
N THR A 267 2.27 10.76 -7.89
CA THR A 267 3.29 9.78 -7.47
C THR A 267 4.69 10.37 -7.43
N ALA A 268 4.81 11.69 -7.54
CA ALA A 268 6.09 12.40 -7.62
C ALA A 268 7.01 12.13 -6.40
N LYS A 269 6.44 11.89 -5.22
CA LYS A 269 7.19 11.55 -4.02
C LYS A 269 7.80 10.15 -4.13
N ALA A 270 7.05 9.16 -4.62
CA ALA A 270 7.55 7.82 -4.86
C ALA A 270 8.65 7.81 -5.94
N GLU A 271 8.49 8.57 -7.01
CA GLU A 271 9.54 8.73 -8.02
C GLU A 271 10.81 9.33 -7.42
N ARG A 272 10.71 10.42 -6.66
CA ARG A 272 11.86 11.13 -6.08
C ARG A 272 12.61 10.33 -5.02
N LEU A 273 11.88 9.69 -4.08
CA LEU A 273 12.49 9.05 -2.91
C LEU A 273 12.80 7.58 -3.11
N LEU A 274 12.02 6.88 -3.93
CA LEU A 274 12.19 5.45 -4.20
C LEU A 274 12.80 5.15 -5.57
N GLY A 275 12.86 6.14 -6.47
CA GLY A 275 13.17 5.90 -7.88
C GLY A 275 12.09 5.07 -8.57
N TRP A 276 10.87 5.05 -8.02
CA TRP A 276 9.78 4.22 -8.51
C TRP A 276 8.98 4.92 -9.60
N ARG A 277 8.67 4.16 -10.65
CA ARG A 277 7.67 4.50 -11.67
C ARG A 277 6.72 3.32 -11.84
N HIS A 278 5.47 3.60 -12.18
CA HIS A 278 4.47 2.55 -12.38
C HIS A 278 4.85 1.63 -13.54
N ASP A 279 5.20 2.21 -14.67
CA ASP A 279 5.69 1.52 -15.86
C ASP A 279 7.15 1.91 -16.06
N PRO A 280 8.11 1.03 -15.73
CA PRO A 280 9.51 1.29 -16.07
C PRO A 280 9.69 1.13 -17.59
N ASP A 281 10.46 2.04 -18.18
CA ASP A 281 10.88 2.00 -19.58
C ASP A 281 11.64 0.70 -19.90
#